data_008eee142348bed7f4a22af3414403ff
#
_entry.id   008eee142348bed7f4a22af3414403ff
#
_cell.length_a   1.000
_cell.length_b   1.000
_cell.length_c   1.000
_cell.angle_alpha   90.00
_cell.angle_beta   90.00
_cell.angle_gamma   90.00
#
_symmetry.space_group_name_H-M   'P 1'
#
loop_
_entity.id
_entity.type
_entity.pdbx_description
1 polymer ?
#
loop_
_entity_poly.entity_id
_entity_poly.type
_entity_poly.pdbx_seq_one_letter_code
_entity_poly.pdbx_strand_id
1 'polypeptide(L)'
;MKSIRQFIPLAVILCCLAFAGCKKLQDGYDYNSSFYETELKMSVMDFMKSRTDIFSGMLAAIDYVDQDPAFKDVKEMYSTTGNTFLLLHNNTLTNLEDANSYWVLNKVPDPANPPNMQRGSDWSQYSRDTIANFLRYHVLKGTHTYSTLNSSPKWVETFAYSAANDSAKVYVYLENVREANLRLNNYTGLPTTYKGTTINWTNIAPRTPDLHATNGIVHVMNRFLFQPTREAIANN
;
A
#
# COMPACT_ATOMS: atom_id res chain seq x y z
N MET A 1 -55.24 47.96 -21.60
CA MET A 1 -54.13 47.42 -22.38
C MET A 1 -52.85 48.27 -22.37
N LYS A 2 -52.63 49.15 -21.39
CA LYS A 2 -51.42 50.01 -21.30
C LYS A 2 -50.29 49.51 -20.37
N SER A 3 -50.52 48.50 -19.50
CA SER A 3 -49.50 48.08 -18.48
C SER A 3 -48.52 47.03 -18.99
N ILE A 4 -48.85 46.23 -20.01
CA ILE A 4 -47.99 45.14 -20.47
C ILE A 4 -46.75 45.65 -21.25
N ARG A 5 -46.86 46.83 -21.94
CA ARG A 5 -45.73 47.36 -22.70
C ARG A 5 -44.59 47.93 -21.88
N GLN A 6 -44.80 48.21 -20.59
CA GLN A 6 -43.74 48.71 -19.68
C GLN A 6 -42.92 47.63 -19.01
N PHE A 7 -43.37 46.39 -18.98
CA PHE A 7 -42.64 45.27 -18.34
C PHE A 7 -41.69 44.55 -19.28
N ILE A 8 -41.88 44.67 -20.59
CA ILE A 8 -41.03 44.01 -21.60
C ILE A 8 -39.58 44.50 -21.53
N PRO A 9 -39.27 45.82 -21.45
CA PRO A 9 -37.89 46.28 -21.38
C PRO A 9 -37.20 45.91 -20.07
N LEU A 10 -37.94 45.82 -18.94
CA LEU A 10 -37.38 45.41 -17.67
C LEU A 10 -37.01 43.92 -17.63
N ALA A 11 -37.83 43.06 -18.24
CA ALA A 11 -37.54 41.63 -18.36
C ALA A 11 -36.35 41.35 -19.26
N VAL A 12 -36.16 42.08 -20.35
CA VAL A 12 -35.00 41.95 -21.25
C VAL A 12 -33.72 42.39 -20.56
N ILE A 13 -33.74 43.47 -19.78
CA ILE A 13 -32.58 43.94 -19.01
C ILE A 13 -32.21 42.91 -17.94
N LEU A 14 -33.19 42.32 -17.26
CA LEU A 14 -32.95 41.29 -16.24
C LEU A 14 -32.36 40.01 -16.85
N CYS A 15 -32.81 39.58 -18.04
CA CYS A 15 -32.21 38.46 -18.77
C CYS A 15 -30.78 38.75 -19.23
N CYS A 16 -30.48 39.95 -19.72
CA CYS A 16 -29.12 40.32 -20.14
C CYS A 16 -28.13 40.35 -18.96
N LEU A 17 -28.56 40.73 -17.76
CA LEU A 17 -27.75 40.71 -16.55
C LEU A 17 -27.48 39.28 -16.05
N ALA A 18 -28.40 38.34 -16.25
CA ALA A 18 -28.21 36.94 -15.88
C ALA A 18 -27.17 36.22 -16.77
N PHE A 19 -27.01 36.65 -18.05
CA PHE A 19 -25.99 36.08 -18.96
C PHE A 19 -24.62 36.74 -18.83
N ALA A 20 -24.50 37.92 -18.24
CA ALA A 20 -23.21 38.59 -18.05
C ALA A 20 -22.42 38.08 -16.82
N GLY A 21 -23.09 37.38 -15.88
CA GLY A 21 -22.49 36.94 -14.64
C GLY A 21 -21.65 35.67 -14.71
N CYS A 22 -21.78 34.88 -15.79
CA CYS A 22 -21.15 33.54 -15.82
C CYS A 22 -19.78 33.46 -16.51
N LYS A 23 -19.26 34.54 -17.07
CA LYS A 23 -17.98 34.47 -17.82
C LYS A 23 -16.71 34.78 -17.05
N LYS A 24 -16.78 35.18 -15.78
CA LYS A 24 -15.60 35.61 -15.02
C LYS A 24 -15.19 34.71 -13.85
N LEU A 25 -15.85 33.60 -13.64
CA LEU A 25 -15.54 32.70 -12.52
C LEU A 25 -14.52 31.59 -12.85
N GLN A 26 -14.05 31.46 -14.09
CA GLN A 26 -13.14 30.39 -14.50
C GLN A 26 -11.87 30.82 -15.24
N ASP A 27 -11.64 32.10 -15.50
CA ASP A 27 -10.47 32.56 -16.28
C ASP A 27 -9.20 32.79 -15.43
N GLY A 28 -9.09 32.22 -14.27
CA GLY A 28 -7.93 32.41 -13.39
C GLY A 28 -7.48 31.17 -12.61
N TYR A 29 -8.00 30.02 -12.93
CA TYR A 29 -7.46 28.77 -12.39
C TYR A 29 -6.34 28.30 -13.32
N ASP A 30 -5.11 28.72 -13.03
CA ASP A 30 -3.93 27.95 -13.41
C ASP A 30 -4.08 26.60 -12.72
N TYR A 31 -4.62 25.63 -13.46
CA TYR A 31 -4.61 24.24 -13.06
C TYR A 31 -3.16 23.77 -13.10
N ASN A 32 -2.43 24.05 -12.05
CA ASN A 32 -1.21 23.33 -11.76
C ASN A 32 -1.64 21.89 -11.47
N SER A 33 -1.73 21.09 -12.54
CA SER A 33 -1.73 19.65 -12.37
C SER A 33 -0.45 19.36 -11.58
N SER A 34 -0.60 19.04 -10.31
CA SER A 34 0.45 18.39 -9.57
C SER A 34 0.67 17.06 -10.30
N PHE A 35 1.61 17.05 -11.23
CA PHE A 35 2.12 15.84 -11.81
C PHE A 35 2.71 15.05 -10.64
N TYR A 36 1.96 14.08 -10.18
CA TYR A 36 2.53 13.02 -9.37
C TYR A 36 3.57 12.35 -10.28
N GLU A 37 4.85 12.65 -10.06
CA GLU A 37 5.92 11.97 -10.78
C GLU A 37 5.95 10.54 -10.27
N THR A 38 5.29 9.64 -11.01
CA THR A 38 5.25 8.21 -10.70
C THR A 38 6.55 7.52 -11.09
N GLU A 39 7.34 8.12 -12.01
CA GLU A 39 8.57 7.55 -12.52
C GLU A 39 9.75 7.79 -11.57
N LEU A 40 10.24 6.73 -10.92
CA LEU A 40 11.36 6.83 -9.98
C LEU A 40 12.72 6.98 -10.66
N LYS A 41 12.88 6.56 -11.92
CA LYS A 41 14.14 6.57 -12.68
C LYS A 41 15.31 5.84 -12.01
N MET A 42 15.02 4.99 -11.06
CA MET A 42 15.97 4.18 -10.30
C MET A 42 15.37 2.83 -9.94
N SER A 43 16.22 1.87 -9.50
CA SER A 43 15.76 0.57 -9.05
C SER A 43 15.01 0.67 -7.71
N VAL A 44 14.23 -0.36 -7.40
CA VAL A 44 13.52 -0.49 -6.11
C VAL A 44 14.50 -0.41 -4.93
N MET A 45 15.66 -1.09 -5.04
CA MET A 45 16.67 -1.08 -3.99
C MET A 45 17.31 0.30 -3.83
N ASP A 46 17.59 1.01 -4.93
CA ASP A 46 18.13 2.36 -4.88
C ASP A 46 17.11 3.35 -4.35
N PHE A 47 15.83 3.18 -4.67
CA PHE A 47 14.76 3.98 -4.09
C PHE A 47 14.70 3.83 -2.57
N MET A 48 14.72 2.59 -2.04
CA MET A 48 14.77 2.39 -0.60
C MET A 48 16.00 3.02 0.06
N LYS A 49 17.18 2.88 -0.57
CA LYS A 49 18.44 3.50 -0.08
C LYS A 49 18.42 5.01 -0.13
N SER A 50 17.76 5.61 -1.12
CA SER A 50 17.62 7.08 -1.21
C SER A 50 16.65 7.65 -0.16
N ARG A 51 15.82 6.81 0.45
CA ARG A 51 14.79 7.19 1.43
C ARG A 51 14.91 6.38 2.71
N THR A 52 16.09 6.39 3.31
CA THR A 52 16.34 5.70 4.60
C THR A 52 15.52 6.28 5.75
N ASP A 53 15.07 7.53 5.63
CA ASP A 53 14.09 8.15 6.55
C ASP A 53 12.80 7.33 6.70
N ILE A 54 12.40 6.63 5.65
CA ILE A 54 11.16 5.83 5.63
C ILE A 54 11.37 4.32 5.47
N PHE A 55 12.51 3.86 4.97
CA PHE A 55 12.76 2.45 4.66
C PHE A 55 13.92 1.80 5.42
N SER A 56 14.56 2.50 6.39
CA SER A 56 15.69 1.93 7.14
C SER A 56 15.35 0.62 7.84
N GLY A 57 14.13 0.47 8.37
CA GLY A 57 13.67 -0.76 9.00
C GLY A 57 13.56 -1.93 8.01
N MET A 58 13.08 -1.67 6.79
CA MET A 58 12.98 -2.69 5.73
C MET A 58 14.37 -3.07 5.19
N LEU A 59 15.24 -2.09 4.97
CA LEU A 59 16.63 -2.33 4.55
C LEU A 59 17.37 -3.18 5.60
N ALA A 60 17.22 -2.86 6.90
CA ALA A 60 17.82 -3.63 7.98
C ALA A 60 17.29 -5.08 8.04
N ALA A 61 16.00 -5.29 7.75
CA ALA A 61 15.43 -6.64 7.67
C ALA A 61 16.03 -7.44 6.52
N ILE A 62 16.18 -6.81 5.33
CA ILE A 62 16.82 -7.43 4.16
C ILE A 62 18.27 -7.78 4.47
N ASP A 63 19.03 -6.85 5.03
CA ASP A 63 20.44 -7.06 5.35
C ASP A 63 20.63 -8.13 6.45
N TYR A 64 19.73 -8.20 7.43
CA TYR A 64 19.73 -9.28 8.43
C TYR A 64 19.57 -10.66 7.81
N VAL A 65 18.64 -10.80 6.87
CA VAL A 65 18.39 -12.07 6.18
C VAL A 65 19.53 -12.43 5.24
N ASP A 66 20.10 -11.46 4.53
CA ASP A 66 21.21 -11.62 3.57
C ASP A 66 22.53 -12.11 4.21
N GLN A 67 22.67 -11.99 5.54
CA GLN A 67 23.84 -12.54 6.27
C GLN A 67 23.93 -14.06 6.20
N ASP A 68 22.83 -14.76 5.91
CA ASP A 68 22.80 -16.21 5.77
C ASP A 68 22.70 -16.59 4.29
N PRO A 69 23.68 -17.33 3.75
CA PRO A 69 23.68 -17.78 2.36
C PRO A 69 22.41 -18.52 1.91
N ALA A 70 21.69 -19.16 2.85
CA ALA A 70 20.45 -19.86 2.56
C ALA A 70 19.30 -18.95 2.12
N PHE A 71 19.39 -17.64 2.38
CA PHE A 71 18.33 -16.65 2.10
C PHE A 71 18.79 -15.53 1.15
N LYS A 72 19.87 -15.69 0.42
CA LYS A 72 20.36 -14.67 -0.53
C LYS A 72 19.33 -14.29 -1.60
N ASP A 73 18.47 -15.23 -1.98
CA ASP A 73 17.37 -15.01 -2.91
C ASP A 73 16.44 -13.87 -2.49
N VAL A 74 16.33 -13.59 -1.18
CA VAL A 74 15.48 -12.51 -0.65
C VAL A 74 15.99 -11.13 -1.09
N LYS A 75 17.29 -10.88 -1.02
CA LYS A 75 17.86 -9.61 -1.49
C LYS A 75 17.87 -9.53 -3.00
N GLU A 76 18.19 -10.63 -3.68
CA GLU A 76 18.19 -10.74 -5.13
C GLU A 76 16.80 -10.47 -5.71
N MET A 77 15.73 -10.90 -5.02
CA MET A 77 14.34 -10.67 -5.40
C MET A 77 14.06 -9.17 -5.66
N TYR A 78 14.62 -8.25 -4.86
CA TYR A 78 14.44 -6.81 -5.05
C TYR A 78 15.19 -6.24 -6.28
N SER A 79 16.01 -7.04 -6.94
CA SER A 79 16.69 -6.71 -8.19
C SER A 79 16.03 -7.34 -9.41
N THR A 80 15.07 -8.25 -9.23
CA THR A 80 14.33 -8.87 -10.33
C THR A 80 13.42 -7.87 -11.03
N THR A 81 13.14 -8.12 -12.32
CA THR A 81 12.27 -7.25 -13.12
C THR A 81 10.85 -7.81 -13.23
N GLY A 82 9.88 -6.92 -13.49
CA GLY A 82 8.52 -7.32 -13.82
C GLY A 82 7.66 -7.76 -12.64
N ASN A 83 8.00 -7.32 -11.42
CA ASN A 83 7.26 -7.62 -10.20
C ASN A 83 6.69 -6.36 -9.54
N THR A 84 5.83 -6.55 -8.55
CA THR A 84 5.26 -5.47 -7.74
C THR A 84 5.75 -5.59 -6.31
N PHE A 85 6.34 -4.52 -5.80
CA PHE A 85 6.97 -4.45 -4.49
C PHE A 85 6.11 -3.65 -3.52
N LEU A 86 5.66 -4.28 -2.46
CA LEU A 86 4.96 -3.64 -1.34
C LEU A 86 5.99 -3.18 -0.31
N LEU A 87 6.48 -1.95 -0.46
CA LEU A 87 7.54 -1.43 0.42
C LEU A 87 6.94 -0.93 1.74
N LEU A 88 7.41 -1.47 2.83
CA LEU A 88 6.90 -1.19 4.16
C LEU A 88 7.61 0.00 4.81
N HIS A 89 6.84 1.01 5.18
CA HIS A 89 7.34 2.19 5.89
C HIS A 89 7.82 1.81 7.32
N ASN A 90 8.81 2.52 7.86
CA ASN A 90 9.33 2.30 9.22
C ASN A 90 8.23 2.27 10.29
N ASN A 91 7.20 3.13 10.17
CA ASN A 91 6.08 3.12 11.11
C ASN A 91 5.35 1.78 11.16
N THR A 92 5.31 1.05 10.05
CA THR A 92 4.71 -0.28 9.95
C THR A 92 5.57 -1.37 10.60
N LEU A 93 6.88 -1.20 10.62
CA LEU A 93 7.82 -2.22 11.05
C LEU A 93 8.29 -2.01 12.49
N THR A 94 8.87 -0.85 12.77
CA THR A 94 9.72 -0.62 13.95
C THR A 94 9.16 0.42 14.92
N ASN A 95 8.07 1.10 14.60
CA ASN A 95 7.47 2.09 15.48
C ASN A 95 6.82 1.43 16.69
N LEU A 96 7.39 1.61 17.87
CA LEU A 96 6.88 1.03 19.12
C LEU A 96 5.63 1.73 19.68
N GLU A 97 5.29 2.90 19.17
CA GLU A 97 4.08 3.65 19.56
C GLU A 97 2.86 3.23 18.71
N ASP A 98 3.08 2.64 17.53
CA ASP A 98 1.99 2.08 16.71
C ASP A 98 1.67 0.66 17.19
N ALA A 99 0.50 0.49 17.82
CA ALA A 99 0.01 -0.80 18.28
C ALA A 99 -0.07 -1.88 17.19
N ASN A 100 -0.07 -1.49 15.92
CA ASN A 100 -0.15 -2.37 14.76
C ASN A 100 1.19 -2.52 14.01
N SER A 101 2.29 -2.02 14.54
CA SER A 101 3.60 -2.25 13.93
C SER A 101 4.06 -3.71 14.10
N TYR A 102 4.95 -4.15 13.23
CA TYR A 102 5.45 -5.53 13.25
C TYR A 102 6.09 -5.90 14.61
N TRP A 103 6.94 -5.05 15.16
CA TRP A 103 7.62 -5.30 16.43
C TRP A 103 6.68 -5.32 17.65
N VAL A 104 5.60 -4.54 17.61
CA VAL A 104 4.60 -4.52 18.69
C VAL A 104 3.72 -5.77 18.63
N LEU A 105 3.31 -6.19 17.43
CA LEU A 105 2.45 -7.36 17.25
C LEU A 105 3.23 -8.70 17.34
N ASN A 106 4.48 -8.73 16.89
CA ASN A 106 5.32 -9.92 16.91
C ASN A 106 6.28 -9.87 18.08
N LYS A 107 5.72 -10.01 19.30
CA LYS A 107 6.50 -10.02 20.54
C LYS A 107 7.53 -11.16 20.55
N VAL A 108 8.63 -10.91 21.24
CA VAL A 108 9.74 -11.84 21.47
C VAL A 108 9.87 -12.17 22.96
N PRO A 109 10.49 -13.29 23.35
CA PRO A 109 10.75 -13.57 24.75
C PRO A 109 11.53 -12.45 25.43
N ASP A 110 11.15 -12.11 26.67
CA ASP A 110 11.92 -11.21 27.51
C ASP A 110 13.00 -12.00 28.27
N PRO A 111 14.29 -11.86 27.90
CA PRO A 111 15.34 -12.62 28.55
C PRO A 111 15.57 -12.23 30.01
N ALA A 112 15.15 -11.01 30.41
CA ALA A 112 15.29 -10.53 31.77
C ALA A 112 14.19 -11.04 32.70
N ASN A 113 13.00 -11.36 32.16
CA ASN A 113 11.82 -11.75 32.95
C ASN A 113 11.04 -12.91 32.33
N PRO A 114 11.60 -14.12 32.18
CA PRO A 114 10.84 -15.25 31.64
C PRO A 114 9.68 -15.67 32.57
N PRO A 115 8.52 -16.08 32.06
CA PRO A 115 8.17 -16.34 30.65
C PRO A 115 7.54 -15.15 29.91
N ASN A 116 7.77 -13.93 30.34
CA ASN A 116 7.16 -12.75 29.75
C ASN A 116 7.61 -12.52 28.30
N MET A 117 6.76 -11.82 27.55
CA MET A 117 7.01 -11.42 26.18
C MET A 117 7.14 -9.90 26.10
N GLN A 118 8.11 -9.41 25.36
CA GLN A 118 8.34 -7.99 25.12
C GLN A 118 8.19 -7.64 23.63
N ARG A 119 8.10 -6.35 23.32
CA ARG A 119 8.13 -5.86 21.94
C ARG A 119 9.49 -6.14 21.32
N GLY A 120 9.51 -6.37 20.02
CA GLY A 120 10.78 -6.47 19.30
C GLY A 120 11.53 -5.12 19.30
N SER A 121 12.83 -5.18 19.16
CA SER A 121 13.72 -4.02 19.08
C SER A 121 14.87 -4.22 18.09
N ASP A 122 15.06 -5.45 17.62
CA ASP A 122 16.08 -5.81 16.63
C ASP A 122 15.63 -7.03 15.81
N TRP A 123 16.02 -7.08 14.54
CA TRP A 123 15.66 -8.18 13.64
C TRP A 123 16.28 -9.51 14.04
N SER A 124 17.45 -9.51 14.70
CA SER A 124 18.11 -10.71 15.18
C SER A 124 17.34 -11.49 16.27
N GLN A 125 16.32 -10.85 16.85
CA GLN A 125 15.41 -11.49 17.79
C GLN A 125 14.41 -12.45 17.13
N TYR A 126 14.32 -12.41 15.82
CA TYR A 126 13.42 -13.24 15.00
C TYR A 126 14.24 -14.26 14.20
N SER A 127 13.64 -15.43 13.91
CA SER A 127 14.29 -16.36 13.00
C SER A 127 14.41 -15.77 11.59
N ARG A 128 15.54 -16.02 10.91
CA ARG A 128 15.74 -15.56 9.53
C ARG A 128 14.68 -16.09 8.58
N ASP A 129 14.25 -17.33 8.77
CA ASP A 129 13.17 -17.91 7.97
C ASP A 129 11.86 -17.11 8.08
N THR A 130 11.48 -16.72 9.30
CA THR A 130 10.29 -15.89 9.53
C THR A 130 10.39 -14.55 8.81
N ILE A 131 11.54 -13.86 8.91
CA ILE A 131 11.73 -12.57 8.26
C ILE A 131 11.86 -12.74 6.74
N ALA A 132 12.53 -13.77 6.25
CA ALA A 132 12.62 -14.07 4.82
C ALA A 132 11.23 -14.32 4.22
N ASN A 133 10.41 -15.14 4.85
CA ASN A 133 9.03 -15.40 4.40
C ASN A 133 8.16 -14.13 4.47
N PHE A 134 8.32 -13.32 5.50
CA PHE A 134 7.65 -12.03 5.61
C PHE A 134 8.03 -11.09 4.45
N LEU A 135 9.30 -10.95 4.12
CA LEU A 135 9.77 -10.12 3.02
C LEU A 135 9.29 -10.66 1.66
N ARG A 136 9.39 -11.98 1.43
CA ARG A 136 8.89 -12.63 0.20
C ARG A 136 7.38 -12.46 0.03
N TYR A 137 6.61 -12.42 1.12
CA TYR A 137 5.16 -12.22 1.07
C TYR A 137 4.79 -10.81 0.58
N HIS A 138 5.66 -9.82 0.74
CA HIS A 138 5.46 -8.44 0.31
C HIS A 138 6.02 -8.14 -1.09
N VAL A 139 6.34 -9.17 -1.90
CA VAL A 139 6.65 -9.01 -3.32
C VAL A 139 5.69 -9.88 -4.14
N LEU A 140 4.89 -9.23 -4.97
CA LEU A 140 3.90 -9.88 -5.82
C LEU A 140 4.54 -10.26 -7.16
N LYS A 141 4.23 -11.44 -7.67
CA LYS A 141 4.63 -11.85 -9.01
C LYS A 141 3.83 -11.08 -10.05
N GLY A 142 4.52 -10.48 -11.02
CA GLY A 142 3.92 -9.68 -12.09
C GLY A 142 3.72 -8.21 -11.72
N THR A 143 3.41 -7.41 -12.73
CA THR A 143 3.18 -5.97 -12.60
C THR A 143 1.71 -5.66 -12.36
N HIS A 144 1.42 -5.00 -11.24
CA HIS A 144 0.07 -4.62 -10.83
C HIS A 144 0.01 -3.10 -10.64
N THR A 145 -0.42 -2.41 -11.69
CA THR A 145 -0.57 -0.95 -11.77
C THR A 145 -2.04 -0.56 -11.78
N TYR A 146 -2.34 0.72 -11.65
CA TYR A 146 -3.70 1.22 -11.88
C TYR A 146 -4.22 0.92 -13.29
N SER A 147 -3.34 0.81 -14.28
CA SER A 147 -3.72 0.49 -15.66
C SER A 147 -3.96 -1.01 -15.91
N THR A 148 -3.40 -1.90 -15.09
CA THR A 148 -3.54 -3.36 -15.23
C THR A 148 -4.53 -3.98 -14.27
N LEU A 149 -4.97 -3.23 -13.28
CA LEU A 149 -5.97 -3.62 -12.29
C LEU A 149 -7.35 -3.06 -12.64
N ASN A 150 -8.39 -3.70 -12.13
CA ASN A 150 -9.77 -3.24 -12.25
C ASN A 150 -10.55 -3.59 -10.98
N SER A 151 -11.88 -3.40 -10.98
CA SER A 151 -12.73 -3.67 -9.82
C SER A 151 -13.07 -5.15 -9.62
N SER A 152 -12.63 -6.04 -10.51
CA SER A 152 -12.76 -7.48 -10.28
C SER A 152 -11.60 -7.96 -9.44
N PRO A 153 -11.83 -8.42 -8.20
CA PRO A 153 -10.78 -8.86 -7.32
C PRO A 153 -10.07 -10.11 -7.85
N LYS A 154 -8.79 -10.23 -7.54
CA LYS A 154 -8.01 -11.43 -7.87
C LYS A 154 -6.99 -11.76 -6.78
N TRP A 155 -6.71 -13.05 -6.63
CA TRP A 155 -5.60 -13.54 -5.82
C TRP A 155 -4.31 -13.55 -6.64
N VAL A 156 -3.31 -12.83 -6.17
CA VAL A 156 -1.98 -12.72 -6.81
C VAL A 156 -0.97 -13.48 -5.95
N GLU A 157 -0.20 -14.36 -6.58
CA GLU A 157 0.90 -15.05 -5.91
C GLU A 157 2.01 -14.09 -5.50
N THR A 158 2.59 -14.37 -4.34
CA THR A 158 3.78 -13.68 -3.84
C THR A 158 5.04 -14.52 -4.08
N PHE A 159 6.21 -13.97 -3.78
CA PHE A 159 7.45 -14.75 -3.76
C PHE A 159 7.52 -15.78 -2.62
N ALA A 160 6.66 -15.67 -1.60
CA ALA A 160 6.50 -16.69 -0.56
C ALA A 160 5.64 -17.88 -1.01
N TYR A 161 4.99 -17.80 -2.19
CA TYR A 161 4.12 -18.87 -2.71
C TYR A 161 4.94 -20.09 -3.14
N SER A 162 4.52 -21.25 -2.65
CA SER A 162 5.06 -22.56 -3.04
C SER A 162 3.98 -23.64 -2.86
N ALA A 163 4.24 -24.86 -3.31
CA ALA A 163 3.32 -25.98 -3.10
C ALA A 163 3.06 -26.27 -1.61
N ALA A 164 4.02 -25.99 -0.73
CA ALA A 164 3.87 -26.12 0.71
C ALA A 164 3.18 -24.89 1.35
N ASN A 165 3.20 -23.74 0.69
CA ASN A 165 2.64 -22.46 1.14
C ASN A 165 1.74 -21.85 0.07
N ASP A 166 0.70 -22.54 -0.33
CA ASP A 166 -0.22 -22.18 -1.41
C ASP A 166 -1.18 -21.04 -1.07
N SER A 167 -1.25 -20.66 0.20
CA SER A 167 -2.00 -19.49 0.67
C SER A 167 -1.19 -18.19 0.70
N ALA A 168 0.10 -18.20 0.26
CA ALA A 168 0.90 -16.98 0.16
C ALA A 168 0.51 -16.14 -1.07
N LYS A 169 -0.74 -15.68 -1.05
CA LYS A 169 -1.35 -14.83 -2.08
C LYS A 169 -1.88 -13.54 -1.46
N VAL A 170 -1.97 -12.50 -2.27
CA VAL A 170 -2.57 -11.21 -1.89
C VAL A 170 -3.80 -10.97 -2.75
N TYR A 171 -4.89 -10.58 -2.10
CA TYR A 171 -6.14 -10.20 -2.74
C TYR A 171 -6.04 -8.76 -3.22
N VAL A 172 -6.18 -8.52 -4.52
CA VAL A 172 -5.87 -7.22 -5.14
C VAL A 172 -7.01 -6.77 -6.03
N TYR A 173 -7.46 -5.53 -5.89
CA TYR A 173 -8.42 -4.89 -6.80
C TYR A 173 -8.42 -3.37 -6.65
N LEU A 174 -9.03 -2.68 -7.62
CA LEU A 174 -9.38 -1.26 -7.50
C LEU A 174 -10.83 -1.13 -7.05
N GLU A 175 -11.11 -0.23 -6.13
CA GLU A 175 -12.49 0.08 -5.78
C GLU A 175 -13.25 0.65 -6.97
N ASN A 176 -14.51 0.26 -7.12
CA ASN A 176 -15.41 0.82 -8.12
C ASN A 176 -16.00 2.16 -7.63
N VAL A 177 -15.12 3.11 -7.34
CA VAL A 177 -15.44 4.48 -6.93
C VAL A 177 -14.61 5.46 -7.73
N ARG A 178 -14.95 6.74 -7.68
CA ARG A 178 -14.28 7.77 -8.46
C ARG A 178 -12.75 7.81 -8.25
N GLU A 179 -12.30 7.59 -7.03
CA GLU A 179 -10.89 7.61 -6.63
C GLU A 179 -10.16 6.32 -7.02
N ALA A 180 -10.89 5.25 -7.37
CA ALA A 180 -10.36 3.94 -7.75
C ALA A 180 -9.24 3.45 -6.81
N ASN A 181 -9.45 3.53 -5.48
CA ASN A 181 -8.42 3.17 -4.51
C ASN A 181 -7.97 1.72 -4.66
N LEU A 182 -6.67 1.50 -4.69
CA LEU A 182 -6.08 0.17 -4.66
C LEU A 182 -6.31 -0.47 -3.28
N ARG A 183 -6.89 -1.67 -3.26
CA ARG A 183 -7.14 -2.47 -2.06
C ARG A 183 -6.31 -3.74 -2.06
N LEU A 184 -5.72 -4.03 -0.91
CA LEU A 184 -4.87 -5.20 -0.69
C LEU A 184 -5.39 -5.98 0.51
N ASN A 185 -5.57 -7.29 0.34
CA ASN A 185 -6.12 -8.19 1.36
C ASN A 185 -7.43 -7.73 2.02
N ASN A 186 -8.25 -6.96 1.31
CA ASN A 186 -9.58 -6.58 1.75
C ASN A 186 -10.61 -7.59 1.25
N TYR A 187 -10.62 -8.79 1.84
CA TYR A 187 -11.50 -9.91 1.52
C TYR A 187 -12.47 -10.20 2.67
N THR A 188 -13.55 -10.92 2.39
CA THR A 188 -14.53 -11.35 3.39
C THR A 188 -13.90 -12.35 4.37
N GLY A 189 -14.08 -12.14 5.67
CA GLY A 189 -13.51 -13.02 6.69
C GLY A 189 -12.08 -12.68 7.10
N LEU A 190 -11.67 -11.41 6.89
CA LEU A 190 -10.42 -10.90 7.47
C LEU A 190 -10.33 -11.20 8.97
N PRO A 191 -9.19 -11.66 9.47
CA PRO A 191 -9.03 -11.87 10.90
C PRO A 191 -9.16 -10.53 11.65
N THR A 192 -9.91 -10.53 12.73
CA THR A 192 -10.07 -9.39 13.65
C THR A 192 -9.06 -9.42 14.78
N THR A 193 -8.31 -10.51 14.90
CA THR A 193 -7.27 -10.69 15.90
C THR A 193 -6.00 -11.28 15.28
N TYR A 194 -4.86 -10.84 15.76
CA TYR A 194 -3.56 -11.40 15.41
C TYR A 194 -2.74 -11.61 16.67
N LYS A 195 -2.32 -12.85 16.92
CA LYS A 195 -1.58 -13.23 18.12
C LYS A 195 -2.21 -12.71 19.43
N GLY A 196 -3.55 -12.78 19.52
CA GLY A 196 -4.30 -12.32 20.70
C GLY A 196 -4.53 -10.80 20.79
N THR A 197 -4.04 -10.02 19.84
CA THR A 197 -4.28 -8.58 19.75
C THR A 197 -5.41 -8.30 18.77
N THR A 198 -6.39 -7.48 19.17
CA THR A 198 -7.43 -7.01 18.25
C THR A 198 -6.80 -6.10 17.20
N ILE A 199 -7.07 -6.39 15.93
CA ILE A 199 -6.58 -5.63 14.79
C ILE A 199 -7.78 -5.12 13.97
N ASN A 200 -7.64 -3.92 13.42
CA ASN A 200 -8.58 -3.37 12.45
C ASN A 200 -7.85 -3.10 11.14
N TRP A 201 -7.89 -4.08 10.24
CA TRP A 201 -7.14 -4.08 8.98
C TRP A 201 -8.06 -4.10 7.78
N THR A 202 -9.22 -3.52 7.94
CA THR A 202 -10.13 -3.27 6.83
C THR A 202 -9.61 -2.11 5.98
N ASN A 203 -9.89 -2.16 4.68
CA ASN A 203 -9.55 -1.11 3.73
C ASN A 203 -8.03 -0.81 3.64
N ILE A 204 -7.20 -1.86 3.66
CA ILE A 204 -5.75 -1.69 3.47
C ILE A 204 -5.50 -1.15 2.06
N ALA A 205 -4.87 0.01 2.02
CA ALA A 205 -4.46 0.69 0.80
C ALA A 205 -3.00 1.15 0.92
N PRO A 206 -2.26 1.27 -0.18
CA PRO A 206 -0.97 1.92 -0.17
C PRO A 206 -1.08 3.38 0.25
N ARG A 207 -0.09 3.87 0.99
CA ARG A 207 0.08 5.30 1.25
C ARG A 207 0.48 6.05 -0.01
N THR A 208 1.37 5.46 -0.80
CA THR A 208 1.80 5.97 -2.11
C THR A 208 1.76 4.82 -3.10
N PRO A 209 0.73 4.75 -3.93
CA PRO A 209 0.60 3.69 -4.92
C PRO A 209 1.32 4.01 -6.22
N ASP A 210 1.53 2.98 -7.04
CA ASP A 210 1.82 3.03 -8.47
C ASP A 210 3.06 3.84 -8.85
N LEU A 211 4.15 3.70 -8.08
CA LEU A 211 5.45 4.24 -8.43
C LEU A 211 6.18 3.26 -9.37
N HIS A 212 6.72 3.79 -10.45
CA HIS A 212 7.38 3.02 -11.50
C HIS A 212 8.90 3.07 -11.31
N ALA A 213 9.46 2.02 -10.71
CA ALA A 213 10.90 1.82 -10.66
C ALA A 213 11.40 1.18 -11.97
N THR A 214 12.70 1.26 -12.26
CA THR A 214 13.28 0.69 -13.48
C THR A 214 13.14 -0.84 -13.58
N ASN A 215 12.91 -1.51 -12.45
CA ASN A 215 12.77 -2.96 -12.38
C ASN A 215 11.38 -3.43 -11.90
N GLY A 216 10.41 -2.55 -11.67
CA GLY A 216 9.05 -2.99 -11.30
C GLY A 216 8.18 -1.89 -10.72
N ILE A 217 7.03 -2.28 -10.21
CA ILE A 217 6.05 -1.38 -9.62
C ILE A 217 6.22 -1.36 -8.11
N VAL A 218 6.10 -0.18 -7.52
CA VAL A 218 6.21 0.02 -6.08
C VAL A 218 4.92 0.58 -5.52
N HIS A 219 4.43 -0.03 -4.46
CA HIS A 219 3.38 0.52 -3.60
C HIS A 219 3.95 0.70 -2.19
N VAL A 220 4.04 1.93 -1.71
CA VAL A 220 4.51 2.21 -0.35
C VAL A 220 3.38 1.98 0.64
N MET A 221 3.60 1.08 1.59
CA MET A 221 2.59 0.63 2.55
C MET A 221 2.80 1.24 3.93
N ASN A 222 1.70 1.61 4.58
CA ASN A 222 1.67 2.00 5.99
C ASN A 222 1.07 0.91 6.90
N ARG A 223 0.84 -0.28 6.36
CA ARG A 223 0.46 -1.51 7.05
C ARG A 223 1.13 -2.68 6.36
N PHE A 224 1.64 -3.64 7.11
CA PHE A 224 2.06 -4.91 6.52
C PHE A 224 0.84 -5.82 6.31
N LEU A 225 0.97 -6.82 5.45
CA LEU A 225 -0.12 -7.71 5.13
C LEU A 225 0.00 -9.02 5.91
N PHE A 226 -1.15 -9.57 6.30
CA PHE A 226 -1.23 -10.95 6.81
C PHE A 226 -1.51 -11.91 5.66
N GLN A 227 -0.82 -13.05 5.70
CA GLN A 227 -1.13 -14.13 4.78
C GLN A 227 -2.54 -14.68 5.09
N PRO A 228 -3.41 -14.83 4.08
CA PRO A 228 -4.73 -15.41 4.25
C PRO A 228 -4.67 -16.89 4.60
N THR A 229 -5.76 -17.42 5.11
CA THR A 229 -5.96 -18.87 5.23
C THR A 229 -6.39 -19.46 3.88
N ARG A 230 -6.20 -20.78 3.70
CA ARG A 230 -6.73 -21.49 2.52
C ARG A 230 -8.24 -21.34 2.39
N GLU A 231 -8.95 -21.36 3.52
CA GLU A 231 -10.40 -21.16 3.56
C GLU A 231 -10.80 -19.76 3.07
N ALA A 232 -10.09 -18.73 3.49
CA ALA A 232 -10.33 -17.37 3.01
C ALA A 232 -10.15 -17.25 1.49
N ILE A 233 -9.12 -17.92 0.93
CA ILE A 233 -8.90 -17.94 -0.52
C ILE A 233 -10.03 -18.68 -1.25
N ALA A 234 -10.51 -19.77 -0.70
CA ALA A 234 -11.58 -20.58 -1.33
C ALA A 234 -12.94 -19.87 -1.33
N ASN A 235 -13.17 -18.95 -0.36
CA ASN A 235 -14.47 -18.29 -0.17
C ASN A 235 -14.54 -16.89 -0.83
N ASN A 236 -13.49 -16.40 -1.46
CA ASN A 236 -13.40 -15.10 -2.12
C ASN A 236 -12.83 -15.22 -3.54
#